data_31fd1bcb65b413d70b4c0424173dd4f7
#
_entry.id   31fd1bcb65b413d70b4c0424173dd4f7
#
_cell.length_a   1.000
_cell.length_b   1.000
_cell.length_c   1.000
_cell.angle_alpha   90.00
_cell.angle_beta   90.00
_cell.angle_gamma   90.00
#
_symmetry.space_group_name_H-M   'P 1'
#
loop_
_entity.id
_entity.type
_entity.pdbx_description
1 polymer ?
#
loop_
_entity_poly.entity_id
_entity_poly.type
_entity_poly.pdbx_seq_one_letter_code
_entity_poly.pdbx_strand_id
1 'polypeptide(L)'
;MSRVMIIGCGGVASVAIAKCCQNSDVFTEIMIASRTKSKCDAMKEKLQPTTKTVITTAQVDADNTEELIALINEYKPDAVLNVALPYQDLTIMDACLATGVDYIDTANYEAENTDDPEWRKIYEERCKKEGFTAYFDYSWQWAYKKKFEDAGITAILGSGFDPGVTSVYSAYALKHYFDEIHYIDILDCNGGDHGYPFATNFNPEINLREVSAMGS
;
A
#
# COMPACT_ATOMS: atom_id res chain seq x y z
N MET A 1 5.20 2.64 22.70
CA MET A 1 5.09 3.86 21.86
C MET A 1 5.40 3.43 20.47
N SER A 2 4.48 3.57 19.53
CA SER A 2 4.73 3.15 18.15
C SER A 2 4.97 4.37 17.27
N ARG A 3 6.05 4.27 16.51
CA ARG A 3 6.48 5.24 15.51
C ARG A 3 6.22 4.64 14.14
N VAL A 4 5.43 5.27 13.31
CA VAL A 4 5.12 4.77 11.97
C VAL A 4 5.56 5.78 10.93
N MET A 5 6.26 5.30 9.91
CA MET A 5 6.55 6.08 8.71
C MET A 5 5.49 5.74 7.65
N ILE A 6 4.82 6.77 7.15
CA ILE A 6 3.80 6.65 6.10
C ILE A 6 4.37 7.21 4.81
N ILE A 7 4.55 6.35 3.82
CA ILE A 7 5.06 6.72 2.49
C ILE A 7 3.87 6.91 1.56
N GLY A 8 3.71 8.12 1.09
CA GLY A 8 2.58 8.58 0.30
C GLY A 8 1.80 9.70 0.97
N CYS A 9 1.25 10.62 0.18
CA CYS A 9 0.44 11.75 0.67
C CYS A 9 -0.70 12.06 -0.33
N GLY A 10 -1.35 11.00 -0.82
CA GLY A 10 -2.52 11.05 -1.70
C GLY A 10 -3.84 10.90 -0.96
N GLY A 11 -4.90 10.56 -1.69
CA GLY A 11 -6.25 10.36 -1.15
C GLY A 11 -6.31 9.29 -0.06
N VAL A 12 -5.82 8.08 -0.36
CA VAL A 12 -5.78 6.95 0.59
C VAL A 12 -4.91 7.31 1.80
N ALA A 13 -3.72 7.88 1.57
CA ALA A 13 -2.83 8.32 2.64
C ALA A 13 -3.51 9.31 3.58
N SER A 14 -4.30 10.26 3.06
CA SER A 14 -4.98 11.26 3.88
C SER A 14 -5.95 10.64 4.89
N VAL A 15 -6.64 9.57 4.50
CA VAL A 15 -7.54 8.83 5.39
C VAL A 15 -6.75 8.01 6.41
N ALA A 16 -5.73 7.27 5.97
CA ALA A 16 -4.88 6.46 6.85
C ALA A 16 -4.21 7.33 7.92
N ILE A 17 -3.60 8.46 7.53
CA ILE A 17 -2.97 9.42 8.44
C ILE A 17 -3.99 9.96 9.46
N ALA A 18 -5.18 10.36 8.99
CA ALA A 18 -6.22 10.85 9.89
C ALA A 18 -6.68 9.77 10.89
N LYS A 19 -6.76 8.51 10.46
CA LYS A 19 -7.09 7.39 11.34
C LYS A 19 -5.98 7.07 12.35
N CYS A 20 -4.73 7.14 11.97
CA CYS A 20 -3.60 7.05 12.91
C CYS A 20 -3.70 8.17 13.96
N CYS A 21 -3.96 9.40 13.55
CA CYS A 21 -4.13 10.55 14.43
C CYS A 21 -5.32 10.41 15.40
N GLN A 22 -6.40 9.74 15.00
CA GLN A 22 -7.55 9.45 15.88
C GLN A 22 -7.22 8.40 16.95
N ASN A 23 -6.19 7.58 16.73
CA ASN A 23 -5.73 6.52 17.62
C ASN A 23 -4.37 6.85 18.23
N SER A 24 -4.23 8.05 18.76
CA SER A 24 -2.97 8.59 19.32
C SER A 24 -2.41 7.80 20.50
N ASP A 25 -3.20 6.95 21.14
CA ASP A 25 -2.73 6.06 22.21
C ASP A 25 -1.86 4.92 21.65
N VAL A 26 -2.08 4.56 20.38
CA VAL A 26 -1.29 3.56 19.65
C VAL A 26 -0.21 4.25 18.83
N PHE A 27 -0.59 5.19 17.97
CA PHE A 27 0.29 5.92 17.07
C PHE A 27 0.78 7.21 17.74
N THR A 28 1.83 7.09 18.55
CA THR A 28 2.34 8.25 19.31
C THR A 28 3.13 9.23 18.45
N GLU A 29 3.81 8.70 17.43
CA GLU A 29 4.55 9.50 16.46
C GLU A 29 4.33 8.94 15.05
N ILE A 30 4.11 9.83 14.09
CA ILE A 30 4.08 9.49 12.67
C ILE A 30 4.98 10.42 11.85
N MET A 31 5.61 9.86 10.83
CA MET A 31 6.26 10.64 9.78
C MET A 31 5.49 10.46 8.48
N ILE A 32 5.14 11.57 7.84
CA ILE A 32 4.55 11.57 6.51
C ILE A 32 5.64 11.90 5.50
N ALA A 33 5.92 11.00 4.58
CA ALA A 33 6.98 11.16 3.59
C ALA A 33 6.44 10.99 2.17
N SER A 34 6.83 11.88 1.26
CA SER A 34 6.51 11.78 -0.16
C SER A 34 7.45 12.64 -1.01
N ARG A 35 7.40 12.49 -2.32
CA ARG A 35 8.16 13.33 -3.26
C ARG A 35 7.82 14.82 -3.15
N THR A 36 6.59 15.14 -2.75
CA THR A 36 6.11 16.52 -2.60
C THR A 36 5.94 16.88 -1.13
N LYS A 37 7.04 17.32 -0.49
CA LYS A 37 7.07 17.67 0.94
C LYS A 37 5.98 18.68 1.33
N SER A 38 5.66 19.64 0.47
CA SER A 38 4.62 20.65 0.77
C SER A 38 3.23 20.06 0.99
N LYS A 39 2.90 18.92 0.35
CA LYS A 39 1.64 18.19 0.63
C LYS A 39 1.67 17.55 2.02
N CYS A 40 2.81 17.01 2.42
CA CYS A 40 2.99 16.44 3.75
C CYS A 40 2.89 17.53 4.84
N ASP A 41 3.50 18.70 4.60
CA ASP A 41 3.45 19.83 5.51
C ASP A 41 2.01 20.36 5.68
N ALA A 42 1.26 20.51 4.59
CA ALA A 42 -0.14 20.91 4.63
C ALA A 42 -1.01 19.90 5.39
N MET A 43 -0.76 18.59 5.21
CA MET A 43 -1.45 17.55 5.97
C MET A 43 -1.14 17.64 7.46
N LYS A 44 0.13 17.84 7.83
CA LYS A 44 0.54 18.07 9.21
C LYS A 44 -0.16 19.31 9.80
N GLU A 45 -0.13 20.44 9.12
CA GLU A 45 -0.78 21.68 9.58
C GLU A 45 -2.27 21.46 9.87
N LYS A 46 -2.94 20.72 9.02
CA LYS A 46 -4.37 20.40 9.18
C LYS A 46 -4.64 19.48 10.38
N LEU A 47 -3.83 18.48 10.61
CA LEU A 47 -4.13 17.41 11.58
C LEU A 47 -3.49 17.64 12.94
N GLN A 48 -2.31 18.24 13.03
CA GLN A 48 -1.58 18.41 14.29
C GLN A 48 -2.41 19.12 15.39
N PRO A 49 -3.25 20.12 15.09
CA PRO A 49 -4.09 20.75 16.11
C PRO A 49 -5.20 19.84 16.68
N THR A 50 -5.52 18.74 16.01
CA THR A 50 -6.64 17.85 16.36
C THR A 50 -6.20 16.53 17.00
N THR A 51 -4.89 16.30 17.15
CA THR A 51 -4.35 15.03 17.65
C THR A 51 -3.23 15.22 18.66
N LYS A 52 -3.03 14.22 19.52
CA LYS A 52 -1.86 14.11 20.38
C LYS A 52 -0.68 13.42 19.70
N THR A 53 -0.91 12.75 18.56
CA THR A 53 0.14 12.15 17.75
C THR A 53 1.11 13.22 17.27
N VAL A 54 2.40 13.04 17.49
CA VAL A 54 3.43 13.94 16.96
C VAL A 54 3.62 13.66 15.47
N ILE A 55 3.38 14.66 14.63
CA ILE A 55 3.50 14.52 13.18
C ILE A 55 4.79 15.20 12.71
N THR A 56 5.64 14.45 12.04
CA THR A 56 6.81 14.94 11.30
C THR A 56 6.63 14.74 9.81
N THR A 57 7.39 15.45 9.00
CA THR A 57 7.30 15.38 7.54
C THR A 57 8.68 15.29 6.92
N ALA A 58 8.79 14.53 5.84
CA ALA A 58 10.01 14.42 5.06
C ALA A 58 9.72 14.44 3.56
N GLN A 59 10.76 14.79 2.78
CA GLN A 59 10.78 14.53 1.36
C GLN A 59 11.54 13.23 1.12
N VAL A 60 10.99 12.35 0.28
CA VAL A 60 11.67 11.12 -0.15
C VAL A 60 11.15 10.72 -1.53
N ASP A 61 12.05 10.25 -2.36
CA ASP A 61 11.68 9.53 -3.58
C ASP A 61 11.59 8.04 -3.27
N ALA A 62 10.38 7.49 -3.34
CA ALA A 62 10.14 6.08 -3.03
C ALA A 62 10.68 5.12 -4.11
N ASP A 63 11.15 5.64 -5.25
CA ASP A 63 11.87 4.87 -6.26
C ASP A 63 13.38 4.77 -5.94
N ASN A 64 13.86 5.51 -4.91
CA ASN A 64 15.24 5.52 -4.49
C ASN A 64 15.41 4.79 -3.14
N THR A 65 15.86 3.54 -3.21
CA THR A 65 16.09 2.69 -2.02
C THR A 65 17.10 3.30 -1.05
N GLU A 66 18.14 3.99 -1.53
CA GLU A 66 19.17 4.58 -0.66
C GLU A 66 18.62 5.76 0.16
N GLU A 67 17.78 6.61 -0.45
CA GLU A 67 17.08 7.69 0.25
C GLU A 67 16.12 7.13 1.31
N LEU A 68 15.39 6.08 0.97
CA LEU A 68 14.48 5.39 1.91
C LEU A 68 15.26 4.82 3.10
N ILE A 69 16.37 4.10 2.86
CA ILE A 69 17.23 3.54 3.91
C ILE A 69 17.76 4.65 4.83
N ALA A 70 18.24 5.75 4.25
CA ALA A 70 18.76 6.88 5.03
C ALA A 70 17.66 7.47 5.92
N LEU A 71 16.46 7.71 5.38
CA LEU A 71 15.34 8.28 6.11
C LEU A 71 14.81 7.34 7.20
N ILE A 72 14.71 6.03 6.91
CA ILE A 72 14.30 5.03 7.91
C ILE A 72 15.31 4.96 9.05
N ASN A 73 16.61 4.96 8.77
CA ASN A 73 17.66 4.95 9.79
C ASN A 73 17.68 6.22 10.64
N GLU A 74 17.34 7.38 10.08
CA GLU A 74 17.22 8.64 10.81
C GLU A 74 15.99 8.63 11.73
N TYR A 75 14.83 8.30 11.18
CA TYR A 75 13.56 8.35 11.91
C TYR A 75 13.36 7.16 12.85
N LYS A 76 13.85 5.98 12.50
CA LYS A 76 13.73 4.72 13.23
C LYS A 76 12.26 4.36 13.55
N PRO A 77 11.44 4.15 12.55
CA PRO A 77 10.07 3.69 12.74
C PRO A 77 10.04 2.24 13.19
N ASP A 78 8.98 1.85 13.90
CA ASP A 78 8.66 0.44 14.17
C ASP A 78 8.10 -0.26 12.92
N ALA A 79 7.37 0.49 12.07
CA ALA A 79 6.81 -0.01 10.82
C ALA A 79 6.75 1.08 9.75
N VAL A 80 6.82 0.65 8.49
CA VAL A 80 6.55 1.47 7.31
C VAL A 80 5.19 1.09 6.74
N LEU A 81 4.29 2.08 6.63
CA LEU A 81 3.02 1.96 5.91
C LEU A 81 3.19 2.56 4.52
N ASN A 82 3.16 1.70 3.51
CA ASN A 82 3.20 2.10 2.12
C ASN A 82 1.78 2.35 1.59
N VAL A 83 1.50 3.59 1.29
CA VAL A 83 0.27 4.07 0.62
C VAL A 83 0.64 4.97 -0.57
N ALA A 84 1.82 4.73 -1.13
CA ALA A 84 2.29 5.29 -2.39
C ALA A 84 1.64 4.55 -3.57
N LEU A 85 2.20 4.67 -4.76
CA LEU A 85 1.75 3.90 -5.91
C LEU A 85 2.35 2.48 -5.87
N PRO A 86 1.69 1.49 -6.46
CA PRO A 86 2.13 0.10 -6.44
C PRO A 86 3.50 -0.14 -7.11
N TYR A 87 3.95 0.78 -7.93
CA TYR A 87 5.28 0.74 -8.57
C TYR A 87 6.44 0.77 -7.58
N GLN A 88 6.25 1.38 -6.40
CA GLN A 88 7.27 1.56 -5.38
C GLN A 88 7.31 0.42 -4.34
N ASP A 89 6.44 -0.57 -4.40
CA ASP A 89 6.33 -1.59 -3.36
C ASP A 89 7.65 -2.30 -3.11
N LEU A 90 8.31 -2.79 -4.17
CA LEU A 90 9.55 -3.56 -4.02
C LEU A 90 10.72 -2.73 -3.52
N THR A 91 10.81 -1.47 -3.96
CA THR A 91 11.86 -0.52 -3.51
C THR A 91 11.73 -0.23 -2.02
N ILE A 92 10.49 -0.06 -1.55
CA ILE A 92 10.21 0.17 -0.13
C ILE A 92 10.45 -1.11 0.68
N MET A 93 10.06 -2.29 0.15
CA MET A 93 10.36 -3.58 0.79
C MET A 93 11.87 -3.83 0.93
N ASP A 94 12.67 -3.50 -0.10
CA ASP A 94 14.12 -3.58 -0.04
C ASP A 94 14.70 -2.67 1.06
N ALA A 95 14.17 -1.45 1.19
CA ALA A 95 14.60 -0.53 2.23
C ALA A 95 14.21 -1.03 3.63
N CYS A 96 13.00 -1.57 3.81
CA CYS A 96 12.56 -2.18 5.07
C CYS A 96 13.42 -3.39 5.43
N LEU A 97 13.74 -4.25 4.46
CA LEU A 97 14.61 -5.41 4.67
C LEU A 97 16.02 -5.00 5.09
N ALA A 98 16.59 -3.97 4.42
CA ALA A 98 17.93 -3.47 4.74
C ALA A 98 18.03 -2.82 6.12
N THR A 99 16.93 -2.30 6.66
CA THR A 99 16.87 -1.58 7.93
C THR A 99 16.26 -2.38 9.08
N GLY A 100 15.70 -3.56 8.79
CA GLY A 100 15.07 -4.42 9.80
C GLY A 100 13.74 -3.88 10.33
N VAL A 101 12.95 -3.20 9.48
CA VAL A 101 11.69 -2.57 9.86
C VAL A 101 10.50 -3.30 9.24
N ASP A 102 9.41 -3.42 9.99
CA ASP A 102 8.17 -4.05 9.50
C ASP A 102 7.54 -3.24 8.35
N TYR A 103 6.87 -3.94 7.44
CA TYR A 103 6.27 -3.39 6.23
C TYR A 103 4.78 -3.69 6.14
N ILE A 104 3.99 -2.71 5.68
CA ILE A 104 2.57 -2.87 5.39
C ILE A 104 2.25 -2.12 4.10
N ASP A 105 1.54 -2.75 3.17
CA ASP A 105 0.99 -2.09 1.98
C ASP A 105 -0.52 -2.27 1.82
N THR A 106 -1.07 -1.62 0.80
CA THR A 106 -2.51 -1.63 0.50
C THR A 106 -2.83 -2.17 -0.89
N ALA A 107 -1.83 -2.56 -1.67
CA ALA A 107 -1.96 -3.00 -3.05
C ALA A 107 -0.91 -4.05 -3.39
N ASN A 108 -1.03 -4.64 -4.57
CA ASN A 108 0.01 -5.48 -5.14
C ASN A 108 0.94 -4.66 -6.04
N TYR A 109 2.19 -5.11 -6.13
CA TYR A 109 3.17 -4.50 -7.02
C TYR A 109 2.74 -4.54 -8.48
N GLU A 110 2.92 -3.43 -9.15
CA GLU A 110 2.83 -3.31 -10.60
C GLU A 110 4.16 -2.78 -11.15
N ALA A 111 4.66 -3.38 -12.22
CA ALA A 111 5.85 -2.85 -12.88
C ALA A 111 5.50 -1.60 -13.71
N GLU A 112 6.35 -0.58 -13.62
CA GLU A 112 6.15 0.70 -14.32
C GLU A 112 6.13 0.56 -15.86
N ASN A 113 6.86 -0.40 -16.39
CA ASN A 113 7.07 -0.57 -17.84
C ASN A 113 6.20 -1.67 -18.46
N THR A 114 4.89 -1.69 -18.14
CA THR A 114 3.94 -2.65 -18.72
C THR A 114 3.83 -2.53 -20.25
N ASP A 115 4.27 -1.43 -20.83
CA ASP A 115 4.32 -1.21 -22.28
C ASP A 115 5.60 -1.75 -22.93
N ASP A 116 6.60 -2.17 -22.14
CA ASP A 116 7.79 -2.84 -22.66
C ASP A 116 7.39 -4.23 -23.21
N PRO A 117 7.59 -4.50 -24.53
CA PRO A 117 7.16 -5.77 -25.13
C PRO A 117 7.88 -7.00 -24.56
N GLU A 118 9.15 -6.85 -24.13
CA GLU A 118 9.90 -7.96 -23.53
C GLU A 118 9.37 -8.27 -22.13
N TRP A 119 9.14 -7.24 -21.34
CA TRP A 119 8.58 -7.39 -20.01
C TRP A 119 7.15 -7.97 -20.07
N ARG A 120 6.30 -7.45 -20.97
CA ARG A 120 4.95 -7.96 -21.19
C ARG A 120 4.97 -9.45 -21.54
N LYS A 121 5.86 -9.87 -22.42
CA LYS A 121 5.99 -11.28 -22.79
C LYS A 121 6.34 -12.16 -21.60
N ILE A 122 7.33 -11.75 -20.80
CA ILE A 122 7.73 -12.49 -19.58
C ILE A 122 6.54 -12.59 -18.63
N TYR A 123 5.81 -11.50 -18.46
CA TYR A 123 4.65 -11.43 -17.57
C TYR A 123 3.51 -12.34 -18.06
N GLU A 124 3.16 -12.25 -19.35
CA GLU A 124 2.13 -13.09 -19.96
C GLU A 124 2.47 -14.59 -19.90
N GLU A 125 3.72 -14.96 -20.16
CA GLU A 125 4.21 -16.34 -20.02
C GLU A 125 4.07 -16.83 -18.57
N ARG A 126 4.36 -15.98 -17.61
CA ARG A 126 4.23 -16.28 -16.19
C ARG A 126 2.78 -16.43 -15.77
N CYS A 127 1.91 -15.50 -16.14
CA CYS A 127 0.48 -15.57 -15.89
C CYS A 127 -0.12 -16.86 -16.47
N LYS A 128 0.24 -17.20 -17.70
CA LYS A 128 -0.21 -18.43 -18.36
C LYS A 128 0.28 -19.70 -17.66
N LYS A 129 1.53 -19.70 -17.19
CA LYS A 129 2.11 -20.84 -16.46
C LYS A 129 1.44 -21.06 -15.11
N GLU A 130 1.09 -20.00 -14.42
CA GLU A 130 0.55 -20.04 -13.06
C GLU A 130 -0.98 -19.94 -13.01
N GLY A 131 -1.64 -19.78 -14.17
CA GLY A 131 -3.10 -19.76 -14.29
C GLY A 131 -3.73 -18.41 -13.88
N PHE A 132 -2.97 -17.33 -13.84
CA PHE A 132 -3.50 -16.00 -13.58
C PHE A 132 -4.14 -15.41 -14.84
N THR A 133 -5.26 -14.71 -14.65
CA THR A 133 -6.01 -14.07 -15.74
C THR A 133 -5.87 -12.55 -15.75
N ALA A 134 -5.22 -11.96 -14.72
CA ALA A 134 -5.06 -10.53 -14.56
C ALA A 134 -3.60 -10.14 -14.31
N TYR A 135 -3.28 -8.89 -14.57
CA TYR A 135 -1.96 -8.29 -14.37
C TYR A 135 -1.60 -8.06 -12.89
N PHE A 136 -2.47 -8.43 -11.96
CA PHE A 136 -2.31 -8.26 -10.51
C PHE A 136 -1.77 -9.55 -9.89
N ASP A 137 -0.50 -9.53 -9.55
CA ASP A 137 0.19 -10.72 -9.04
C ASP A 137 1.06 -10.38 -7.82
N TYR A 138 0.72 -10.95 -6.68
CA TYR A 138 1.50 -10.84 -5.45
C TYR A 138 2.81 -11.63 -5.45
N SER A 139 3.10 -12.41 -6.47
CA SER A 139 4.30 -13.27 -6.48
C SER A 139 5.61 -12.47 -6.38
N TRP A 140 5.63 -11.23 -6.85
CA TRP A 140 6.78 -10.34 -6.69
C TRP A 140 7.06 -10.03 -5.22
N GLN A 141 6.04 -9.67 -4.46
CA GLN A 141 6.15 -9.41 -3.03
C GLN A 141 6.33 -10.72 -2.24
N TRP A 142 5.66 -11.81 -2.62
CA TRP A 142 5.86 -13.13 -2.03
C TRP A 142 7.27 -13.70 -2.20
N ALA A 143 8.01 -13.28 -3.22
CA ALA A 143 9.42 -13.63 -3.38
C ALA A 143 10.31 -13.13 -2.22
N TYR A 144 9.85 -12.13 -1.49
CA TYR A 144 10.52 -11.60 -0.29
C TYR A 144 10.28 -12.42 0.97
N LYS A 145 9.31 -13.35 0.99
CA LYS A 145 8.89 -14.10 2.18
C LYS A 145 10.08 -14.61 2.99
N LYS A 146 10.95 -15.40 2.33
CA LYS A 146 12.08 -15.98 3.06
C LYS A 146 13.06 -14.94 3.57
N LYS A 147 13.29 -13.87 2.85
CA LYS A 147 14.20 -12.80 3.27
C LYS A 147 13.68 -12.09 4.53
N PHE A 148 12.36 -11.81 4.58
CA PHE A 148 11.70 -11.20 5.74
C PHE A 148 11.68 -12.15 6.94
N GLU A 149 11.38 -13.44 6.73
CA GLU A 149 11.45 -14.47 7.78
C GLU A 149 12.88 -14.57 8.38
N ASP A 150 13.91 -14.64 7.52
CA ASP A 150 15.30 -14.73 7.95
C ASP A 150 15.77 -13.45 8.70
N ALA A 151 15.24 -12.30 8.33
CA ALA A 151 15.51 -11.04 9.02
C ALA A 151 14.67 -10.84 10.30
N GLY A 152 13.68 -11.69 10.55
CA GLY A 152 12.80 -11.60 11.72
C GLY A 152 11.86 -10.40 11.70
N ILE A 153 11.51 -9.91 10.51
CA ILE A 153 10.57 -8.80 10.30
C ILE A 153 9.30 -9.27 9.60
N THR A 154 8.23 -8.50 9.74
CA THR A 154 6.91 -8.83 9.21
C THR A 154 6.58 -7.98 7.98
N ALA A 155 5.97 -8.59 6.97
CA ALA A 155 5.29 -7.88 5.89
C ALA A 155 3.80 -8.25 5.87
N ILE A 156 2.92 -7.24 5.86
CA ILE A 156 1.48 -7.41 5.66
C ILE A 156 1.17 -6.83 4.28
N LEU A 157 0.74 -7.70 3.36
CA LEU A 157 0.49 -7.35 1.97
C LEU A 157 -1.02 -7.18 1.72
N GLY A 158 -1.37 -6.19 0.90
CA GLY A 158 -2.74 -5.97 0.47
C GLY A 158 -3.71 -5.61 1.59
N SER A 159 -3.29 -4.81 2.56
CA SER A 159 -4.13 -4.35 3.68
C SER A 159 -4.96 -3.11 3.31
N GLY A 160 -5.52 -3.12 2.09
CA GLY A 160 -6.42 -2.08 1.59
C GLY A 160 -7.89 -2.43 1.75
N PHE A 161 -8.71 -1.98 0.81
CA PHE A 161 -10.12 -2.34 0.75
C PHE A 161 -10.31 -3.58 -0.14
N ASP A 162 -9.84 -3.50 -1.38
CA ASP A 162 -9.83 -4.58 -2.37
C ASP A 162 -8.49 -4.52 -3.13
N PRO A 163 -7.53 -5.30 -2.67
CA PRO A 163 -7.53 -6.34 -1.63
C PRO A 163 -7.48 -5.80 -0.19
N GLY A 164 -7.92 -6.62 0.76
CA GLY A 164 -7.80 -6.39 2.20
C GLY A 164 -9.11 -6.65 2.94
N VAL A 165 -9.98 -5.66 3.04
CA VAL A 165 -11.29 -5.77 3.74
C VAL A 165 -12.14 -6.90 3.15
N THR A 166 -12.19 -7.03 1.84
CA THR A 166 -12.91 -8.09 1.12
C THR A 166 -12.38 -9.48 1.46
N SER A 167 -11.05 -9.62 1.55
CA SER A 167 -10.39 -10.87 1.96
C SER A 167 -10.71 -11.23 3.40
N VAL A 168 -10.69 -10.24 4.32
CA VAL A 168 -11.02 -10.43 5.73
C VAL A 168 -12.48 -10.84 5.89
N TYR A 169 -13.42 -10.20 5.18
CA TYR A 169 -14.83 -10.57 5.22
C TYR A 169 -15.07 -11.99 4.69
N SER A 170 -14.40 -12.38 3.62
CA SER A 170 -14.49 -13.74 3.09
C SER A 170 -13.99 -14.78 4.10
N ALA A 171 -12.84 -14.54 4.71
CA ALA A 171 -12.28 -15.40 5.75
C ALA A 171 -13.16 -15.44 7.01
N TYR A 172 -13.72 -14.30 7.42
CA TYR A 172 -14.65 -14.21 8.55
C TYR A 172 -15.94 -15.00 8.28
N ALA A 173 -16.50 -14.87 7.08
CA ALA A 173 -17.69 -15.60 6.67
C ALA A 173 -17.45 -17.11 6.68
N LEU A 174 -16.34 -17.58 6.10
CA LEU A 174 -15.96 -18.99 6.14
C LEU A 174 -15.82 -19.51 7.57
N LYS A 175 -15.16 -18.73 8.44
CA LYS A 175 -14.90 -19.14 9.81
C LYS A 175 -16.17 -19.22 10.69
N HIS A 176 -17.16 -18.36 10.46
CA HIS A 176 -18.26 -18.15 11.40
C HIS A 176 -19.64 -18.53 10.87
N TYR A 177 -19.82 -18.60 9.54
CA TYR A 177 -21.16 -18.76 8.95
C TYR A 177 -21.28 -19.91 7.95
N PHE A 178 -20.16 -20.38 7.37
CA PHE A 178 -20.18 -21.40 6.35
C PHE A 178 -19.16 -22.50 6.64
N ASP A 179 -19.54 -23.75 6.39
CA ASP A 179 -18.63 -24.89 6.45
C ASP A 179 -17.75 -24.94 5.20
N GLU A 180 -18.28 -24.50 4.06
CA GLU A 180 -17.62 -24.46 2.76
C GLU A 180 -18.16 -23.30 1.93
N ILE A 181 -17.31 -22.63 1.17
CA ILE A 181 -17.68 -21.56 0.24
C ILE A 181 -17.38 -22.03 -1.18
N HIS A 182 -18.42 -22.15 -2.00
CA HIS A 182 -18.32 -22.56 -3.41
C HIS A 182 -18.19 -21.38 -4.37
N TYR A 183 -18.67 -20.21 -3.97
CA TYR A 183 -18.69 -19.02 -4.79
C TYR A 183 -18.63 -17.76 -3.93
N ILE A 184 -17.83 -16.78 -4.37
CA ILE A 184 -17.77 -15.45 -3.76
C ILE A 184 -17.99 -14.43 -4.88
N ASP A 185 -18.95 -13.53 -4.66
CA ASP A 185 -19.18 -12.37 -5.51
C ASP A 185 -18.98 -11.10 -4.66
N ILE A 186 -18.09 -10.22 -5.12
CA ILE A 186 -17.77 -8.99 -4.42
C ILE A 186 -18.25 -7.83 -5.29
N LEU A 187 -19.20 -7.09 -4.77
CA LEU A 187 -19.77 -5.90 -5.43
C LEU A 187 -19.53 -4.71 -4.52
N ASP A 188 -18.85 -3.74 -5.03
CA ASP A 188 -18.62 -2.46 -4.35
C ASP A 188 -19.04 -1.28 -5.22
N CYS A 189 -19.29 -0.15 -4.61
CA CYS A 189 -19.57 1.09 -5.31
C CYS A 189 -19.02 2.29 -4.53
N ASN A 190 -18.59 3.32 -5.26
CA ASN A 190 -18.25 4.59 -4.67
C ASN A 190 -19.55 5.38 -4.38
N GLY A 191 -19.94 5.43 -3.10
CA GLY A 191 -21.10 6.20 -2.64
C GLY A 191 -20.81 7.66 -2.31
N GLY A 192 -19.59 8.13 -2.56
CA GLY A 192 -19.19 9.52 -2.30
C GLY A 192 -19.63 10.47 -3.41
N ASP A 193 -19.81 11.75 -3.06
CA ASP A 193 -20.00 12.85 -4.00
C ASP A 193 -18.72 13.71 -4.01
N HIS A 194 -18.06 13.75 -5.16
CA HIS A 194 -16.85 14.55 -5.38
C HIS A 194 -17.16 15.91 -6.05
N GLY A 195 -18.43 16.22 -6.31
CA GLY A 195 -18.84 17.44 -7.01
C GLY A 195 -18.53 17.45 -8.51
N TYR A 196 -18.12 16.32 -9.10
CA TYR A 196 -17.81 16.15 -10.50
C TYR A 196 -18.60 14.98 -11.10
N PRO A 197 -18.94 15.05 -12.41
CA PRO A 197 -19.66 13.96 -13.08
C PRO A 197 -18.88 12.61 -13.10
N PHE A 198 -17.55 12.70 -13.05
CA PHE A 198 -16.65 11.55 -12.94
C PHE A 198 -15.50 11.89 -11.99
N ALA A 199 -15.25 11.00 -11.04
CA ALA A 199 -14.12 11.10 -10.12
C ALA A 199 -13.67 9.71 -9.66
N THR A 200 -12.41 9.58 -9.31
CA THR A 200 -11.82 8.38 -8.76
C THR A 200 -11.28 8.67 -7.35
N ASN A 201 -11.27 7.67 -6.47
CA ASN A 201 -10.76 7.80 -5.10
C ASN A 201 -9.25 7.71 -5.01
N PHE A 202 -8.60 7.13 -6.03
CA PHE A 202 -7.17 6.94 -6.11
C PHE A 202 -6.69 7.23 -7.54
N ASN A 203 -5.48 6.81 -7.90
CA ASN A 203 -4.86 7.16 -9.18
C ASN A 203 -5.76 6.81 -10.38
N PRO A 204 -6.14 7.79 -11.24
CA PRO A 204 -7.03 7.56 -12.37
C PRO A 204 -6.50 6.57 -13.40
N GLU A 205 -5.17 6.51 -13.58
CA GLU A 205 -4.52 5.57 -14.50
C GLU A 205 -4.71 4.14 -14.03
N ILE A 206 -4.48 3.89 -12.73
CA ILE A 206 -4.68 2.56 -12.14
C ILE A 206 -6.14 2.14 -12.25
N ASN A 207 -7.08 3.04 -11.92
CA ASN A 207 -8.51 2.77 -12.10
C ASN A 207 -8.86 2.39 -13.55
N LEU A 208 -8.32 3.13 -14.53
CA LEU A 208 -8.55 2.82 -15.93
C LEU A 208 -7.96 1.47 -16.32
N ARG A 209 -6.79 1.11 -15.80
CA ARG A 209 -6.19 -0.19 -16.04
C ARG A 209 -6.99 -1.32 -15.42
N GLU A 210 -7.48 -1.15 -14.19
CA GLU A 210 -8.34 -2.14 -13.52
C GLU A 210 -9.61 -2.42 -14.30
N VAL A 211 -10.33 -1.37 -14.74
CA VAL A 211 -11.60 -1.55 -15.48
C VAL A 211 -11.39 -1.94 -16.95
N SER A 212 -10.21 -1.68 -17.52
CA SER A 212 -9.85 -2.04 -18.89
C SER A 212 -9.03 -3.33 -18.98
N ALA A 213 -8.48 -3.80 -17.87
CA ALA A 213 -7.89 -5.13 -17.79
C ALA A 213 -8.99 -6.13 -18.10
N MET A 214 -9.03 -6.56 -19.35
CA MET A 214 -10.04 -7.51 -19.80
C MET A 214 -9.85 -8.79 -19.01
N GLY A 215 -10.72 -8.98 -18.03
CA GLY A 215 -11.01 -10.30 -17.52
C GLY A 215 -11.46 -11.14 -18.71
N SER A 216 -10.57 -11.92 -19.19
CA SER A 216 -10.90 -12.95 -20.17
C SER A 216 -11.52 -14.14 -19.48
#